data_ed4255715e877fa4ae9b4e42e9962a0a
#
_entry.id   ed4255715e877fa4ae9b4e42e9962a0a
#
_cell.length_a   1.000
_cell.length_b   1.000
_cell.length_c   1.000
_cell.angle_alpha   90.00
_cell.angle_beta   90.00
_cell.angle_gamma   90.00
#
_symmetry.space_group_name_H-M   'P 1'
#
loop_
_entity.id
_entity.type
_entity.pdbx_description
1 polymer ?
#
loop_
_entity_poly.entity_id
_entity_poly.type
_entity_poly.pdbx_seq_one_letter_code
_entity_poly.pdbx_strand_id
1 'polypeptide(L)'
;MNSKSITPVSTTHREDYCPPAFWIDSVDLTFDLDAAKTRVLNKMRVRRNPAVAAQALRLDGDGLTLARVLVNGQGTSFKMDGNALVLENLPEGEQPFDVEIFTTCAPEKNTRLEGLYYSEGCFFTQCEAEGFRRITYFLDRPDVMSTWRVLLRADKQRYPVLLSNGNLLEQGDLPDGRHYAQWSDPFRKPCYLFALVAGLLVAREQRITSRAGKEHLLQVYVRPGDLDKTGYAMQSLQASVAWDEARFGLSLDLERFMIVATSDFNMGAMENKGLNIFNTKYVLAKPSTATDGDYHGIESVIGHEYFHNWTGNRITCRDWFQLSLKEGLTVFRDQEFSQDMAGSASARAVCRIANVRGLRQHQFSEDAGPMAHPVRPEQYQEISNFYTSTVYEKGAEVVRLYQTLLGRDGFRQGLDLYISRHDGQAVTCDDFAQCMADANPASTLAQHLDIFKRWYSQAGTPQLHASGSYDAATRSYTLTLRQSCPATPGQTDKAPFLIPVRMGLLAANGQALPLHLKNGDVQGVASNNSAG
;
A
#
# COMPACT_ATOMS: atom_id res chain seq x y z
N MET A 1 -38.50 22.68 -12.87
CA MET A 1 -37.09 22.44 -12.49
C MET A 1 -37.10 21.61 -11.23
N ASN A 2 -36.88 20.29 -11.33
CA ASN A 2 -36.81 19.42 -10.16
C ASN A 2 -35.45 19.65 -9.48
N SER A 3 -35.45 20.28 -8.33
CA SER A 3 -34.29 20.33 -7.44
C SER A 3 -34.04 18.89 -6.97
N LYS A 4 -33.06 18.21 -7.56
CA LYS A 4 -32.49 17.02 -6.95
C LYS A 4 -31.93 17.46 -5.62
N SER A 5 -32.51 17.00 -4.51
CA SER A 5 -31.93 17.15 -3.19
C SER A 5 -30.54 16.51 -3.25
N ILE A 6 -29.50 17.33 -3.17
CA ILE A 6 -28.12 16.85 -2.99
C ILE A 6 -28.09 16.26 -1.58
N THR A 7 -28.10 14.95 -1.48
CA THR A 7 -27.83 14.28 -0.20
C THR A 7 -26.45 14.74 0.27
N PRO A 8 -26.30 15.28 1.48
CA PRO A 8 -24.99 15.66 1.99
C PRO A 8 -24.05 14.45 1.96
N VAL A 9 -22.90 14.60 1.34
CA VAL A 9 -21.86 13.57 1.38
C VAL A 9 -21.41 13.44 2.84
N SER A 10 -21.51 12.24 3.41
CA SER A 10 -21.09 12.00 4.79
C SER A 10 -19.57 12.10 4.88
N THR A 11 -19.09 12.80 5.90
CA THR A 11 -17.65 12.86 6.22
C THR A 11 -17.32 11.73 7.18
N THR A 12 -16.29 10.96 6.87
CA THR A 12 -15.73 9.93 7.75
C THR A 12 -14.58 10.54 8.55
N HIS A 13 -14.58 10.36 9.88
CA HIS A 13 -13.54 10.87 10.75
C HIS A 13 -12.69 9.74 11.34
N ARG A 14 -11.41 9.99 11.53
CA ARG A 14 -10.47 9.01 12.09
C ARG A 14 -10.84 8.60 13.51
N GLU A 15 -11.36 9.52 14.30
CA GLU A 15 -11.81 9.28 15.68
C GLU A 15 -13.04 8.37 15.77
N ASP A 16 -13.81 8.22 14.68
CA ASP A 16 -14.99 7.35 14.62
C ASP A 16 -14.61 5.87 14.37
N TYR A 17 -13.31 5.55 14.29
CA TYR A 17 -12.90 4.17 14.10
C TYR A 17 -13.41 3.29 15.22
N CYS A 18 -14.14 2.23 14.83
CA CYS A 18 -14.55 1.14 15.72
C CYS A 18 -14.04 -0.20 15.16
N PRO A 19 -13.56 -1.11 16.00
CA PRO A 19 -13.24 -2.46 15.58
C PRO A 19 -14.44 -3.13 14.88
N PRO A 20 -14.21 -4.00 13.89
CA PRO A 20 -15.31 -4.69 13.22
C PRO A 20 -16.07 -5.59 14.19
N ALA A 21 -17.40 -5.61 14.08
CA ALA A 21 -18.25 -6.47 14.92
C ALA A 21 -18.14 -7.95 14.58
N PHE A 22 -17.63 -8.24 13.40
CA PHE A 22 -17.41 -9.60 12.91
C PHE A 22 -16.05 -9.70 12.24
N TRP A 23 -15.45 -10.87 12.34
CA TRP A 23 -14.29 -11.30 11.59
C TRP A 23 -14.71 -12.29 10.50
N ILE A 24 -14.00 -12.29 9.38
CA ILE A 24 -14.16 -13.29 8.34
C ILE A 24 -12.84 -14.08 8.30
N ASP A 25 -12.88 -15.32 8.75
CA ASP A 25 -11.67 -16.14 8.88
C ASP A 25 -11.21 -16.70 7.53
N SER A 26 -12.17 -17.09 6.67
CA SER A 26 -11.89 -17.57 5.32
C SER A 26 -12.96 -17.15 4.32
N VAL A 27 -12.54 -17.04 3.06
CA VAL A 27 -13.38 -16.69 1.92
C VAL A 27 -13.12 -17.69 0.79
N ASP A 28 -14.18 -18.36 0.32
CA ASP A 28 -14.17 -19.19 -0.87
C ASP A 28 -15.04 -18.51 -1.94
N LEU A 29 -14.39 -18.03 -3.03
CA LEU A 29 -15.07 -17.40 -4.15
C LEU A 29 -15.16 -18.35 -5.34
N THR A 30 -16.32 -18.41 -5.97
CA THR A 30 -16.48 -19.06 -7.28
C THR A 30 -17.04 -18.07 -8.28
N PHE A 31 -16.34 -17.91 -9.40
CA PHE A 31 -16.76 -17.07 -10.52
C PHE A 31 -17.12 -17.93 -11.73
N ASP A 32 -18.31 -17.73 -12.26
CA ASP A 32 -18.65 -18.10 -13.64
C ASP A 32 -18.56 -16.82 -14.47
N LEU A 33 -17.42 -16.63 -15.16
CA LEU A 33 -17.11 -15.39 -15.88
C LEU A 33 -17.88 -15.28 -17.19
N ASP A 34 -18.58 -14.20 -17.33
CA ASP A 34 -19.27 -13.76 -18.54
C ASP A 34 -19.31 -12.23 -18.55
N ALA A 35 -18.97 -11.60 -19.69
CA ALA A 35 -18.81 -10.15 -19.76
C ALA A 35 -20.12 -9.41 -19.45
N ALA A 36 -21.26 -9.96 -19.91
CA ALA A 36 -22.58 -9.36 -19.69
C ALA A 36 -23.16 -9.68 -18.31
N LYS A 37 -22.85 -10.87 -17.76
CA LYS A 37 -23.42 -11.35 -16.50
C LYS A 37 -22.53 -12.36 -15.80
N THR A 38 -21.51 -11.89 -15.13
CA THR A 38 -20.69 -12.73 -14.24
C THR A 38 -21.49 -13.13 -13.00
N ARG A 39 -21.47 -14.44 -12.66
CA ARG A 39 -22.06 -14.98 -11.44
C ARG A 39 -20.97 -15.18 -10.39
N VAL A 40 -21.24 -14.75 -9.16
CA VAL A 40 -20.32 -14.87 -8.03
C VAL A 40 -21.00 -15.60 -6.88
N LEU A 41 -20.39 -16.68 -6.41
CA LEU A 41 -20.68 -17.29 -5.14
C LEU A 41 -19.59 -16.94 -4.15
N ASN A 42 -19.95 -16.24 -3.08
CA ASN A 42 -19.08 -15.91 -1.97
C ASN A 42 -19.49 -16.74 -0.75
N LYS A 43 -18.61 -17.62 -0.27
CA LYS A 43 -18.77 -18.38 0.97
C LYS A 43 -17.77 -17.87 1.98
N MET A 44 -18.27 -17.42 3.11
CA MET A 44 -17.49 -16.83 4.19
C MET A 44 -17.66 -17.62 5.49
N ARG A 45 -16.55 -17.88 6.19
CA ARG A 45 -16.57 -18.33 7.57
C ARG A 45 -16.49 -17.12 8.48
N VAL A 46 -17.58 -16.80 9.14
CA VAL A 46 -17.79 -15.57 9.93
C VAL A 46 -17.83 -15.90 11.42
N ARG A 47 -17.22 -15.08 12.25
CA ARG A 47 -17.32 -15.12 13.71
C ARG A 47 -17.53 -13.74 14.29
N ARG A 48 -18.22 -13.67 15.43
CA ARG A 48 -18.42 -12.42 16.17
C ARG A 48 -17.11 -11.94 16.79
N ASN A 49 -16.96 -10.63 16.85
CA ASN A 49 -15.90 -10.01 17.65
C ASN A 49 -16.42 -9.84 19.09
N PRO A 50 -15.89 -10.58 20.08
CA PRO A 50 -16.38 -10.52 21.46
C PRO A 50 -16.10 -9.17 22.14
N ALA A 51 -15.19 -8.35 21.58
CA ALA A 51 -14.86 -7.02 22.10
C ALA A 51 -15.89 -5.94 21.68
N VAL A 52 -16.85 -6.29 20.81
CA VAL A 52 -17.86 -5.37 20.28
C VAL A 52 -19.26 -5.84 20.66
N ALA A 53 -20.14 -4.91 21.04
CA ALA A 53 -21.52 -5.23 21.34
C ALA A 53 -22.22 -5.97 20.19
N ALA A 54 -23.09 -6.92 20.52
CA ALA A 54 -23.81 -7.70 19.52
C ALA A 54 -24.66 -6.81 18.61
N GLN A 55 -24.49 -6.98 17.31
CA GLN A 55 -25.24 -6.25 16.28
C GLN A 55 -25.47 -7.11 15.04
N ALA A 56 -26.26 -6.61 14.10
CA ALA A 56 -26.47 -7.24 12.81
C ALA A 56 -25.16 -7.25 11.98
N LEU A 57 -25.02 -8.24 11.11
CA LEU A 57 -23.93 -8.28 10.12
C LEU A 57 -24.32 -7.40 8.93
N ARG A 58 -23.65 -6.26 8.81
CA ARG A 58 -23.80 -5.31 7.71
C ARG A 58 -22.66 -5.52 6.72
N LEU A 59 -23.01 -5.85 5.49
CA LEU A 59 -22.07 -6.09 4.40
C LEU A 59 -22.21 -5.01 3.33
N ASP A 60 -21.11 -4.40 2.92
CA ASP A 60 -21.08 -3.38 1.88
C ASP A 60 -21.29 -4.02 0.50
N GLY A 61 -22.03 -3.33 -0.36
CA GLY A 61 -22.29 -3.71 -1.74
C GLY A 61 -22.50 -2.48 -2.61
N ASP A 62 -22.18 -2.55 -3.90
CA ASP A 62 -22.48 -1.48 -4.85
C ASP A 62 -22.69 -2.04 -6.27
N GLY A 63 -23.84 -1.68 -6.86
CA GLY A 63 -24.18 -2.07 -8.23
C GLY A 63 -24.43 -3.57 -8.44
N LEU A 64 -24.69 -4.34 -7.38
CA LEU A 64 -24.86 -5.78 -7.42
C LEU A 64 -26.33 -6.18 -7.58
N THR A 65 -26.56 -7.32 -8.24
CA THR A 65 -27.85 -8.02 -8.18
C THR A 65 -27.73 -9.20 -7.23
N LEU A 66 -28.41 -9.12 -6.08
CA LEU A 66 -28.47 -10.19 -5.10
C LEU A 66 -29.47 -11.28 -5.55
N ALA A 67 -29.01 -12.52 -5.65
CA ALA A 67 -29.85 -13.65 -6.02
C ALA A 67 -30.31 -14.45 -4.80
N ARG A 68 -29.42 -14.71 -3.82
CA ARG A 68 -29.74 -15.53 -2.65
C ARG A 68 -28.72 -15.31 -1.53
N VAL A 69 -29.18 -15.45 -0.27
CA VAL A 69 -28.34 -15.47 0.94
C VAL A 69 -28.70 -16.70 1.76
N LEU A 70 -27.66 -17.41 2.25
CA LEU A 70 -27.80 -18.53 3.17
C LEU A 70 -26.94 -18.28 4.42
N VAL A 71 -27.43 -18.71 5.58
CA VAL A 71 -26.65 -18.80 6.83
C VAL A 71 -26.67 -20.25 7.25
N ASN A 72 -25.51 -20.89 7.45
CA ASN A 72 -25.34 -22.31 7.72
C ASN A 72 -26.16 -23.21 6.75
N GLY A 73 -26.14 -22.86 5.46
CA GLY A 73 -26.85 -23.59 4.40
C GLY A 73 -28.37 -23.38 4.36
N GLN A 74 -28.93 -22.56 5.23
CA GLN A 74 -30.38 -22.28 5.32
C GLN A 74 -30.66 -20.86 4.78
N GLY A 75 -31.77 -20.72 4.05
CA GLY A 75 -32.24 -19.40 3.61
C GLY A 75 -32.54 -18.51 4.83
N THR A 76 -32.08 -17.26 4.77
CA THR A 76 -32.30 -16.28 5.84
C THR A 76 -32.98 -15.02 5.30
N SER A 77 -33.71 -14.33 6.17
CA SER A 77 -34.23 -13.01 5.88
C SER A 77 -33.09 -11.98 5.95
N PHE A 78 -33.22 -10.95 5.14
CA PHE A 78 -32.27 -9.83 5.10
C PHE A 78 -33.00 -8.51 4.86
N LYS A 79 -32.32 -7.42 5.14
CA LYS A 79 -32.75 -6.06 4.79
C LYS A 79 -31.71 -5.42 3.89
N MET A 80 -32.15 -4.54 3.01
CA MET A 80 -31.28 -3.62 2.32
C MET A 80 -31.30 -2.28 3.04
N ASP A 81 -30.10 -1.76 3.36
CA ASP A 81 -29.91 -0.42 3.90
C ASP A 81 -29.03 0.37 2.93
N GLY A 82 -29.66 1.15 2.06
CA GLY A 82 -29.01 1.69 0.87
C GLY A 82 -28.50 0.54 -0.02
N ASN A 83 -27.20 0.54 -0.26
CA ASN A 83 -26.52 -0.53 -1.02
C ASN A 83 -26.01 -1.68 -0.13
N ALA A 84 -26.11 -1.57 1.20
CA ALA A 84 -25.62 -2.60 2.10
C ALA A 84 -26.66 -3.71 2.34
N LEU A 85 -26.16 -4.93 2.46
CA LEU A 85 -26.92 -6.10 2.88
C LEU A 85 -26.84 -6.27 4.41
N VAL A 86 -27.97 -6.33 5.12
CA VAL A 86 -28.02 -6.45 6.58
C VAL A 86 -28.67 -7.76 6.97
N LEU A 87 -27.94 -8.59 7.72
CA LEU A 87 -28.40 -9.87 8.28
C LEU A 87 -28.60 -9.72 9.79
N GLU A 88 -29.84 -9.81 10.23
CA GLU A 88 -30.22 -9.69 11.66
C GLU A 88 -30.36 -11.06 12.35
N ASN A 89 -30.85 -12.06 11.62
CA ASN A 89 -31.07 -13.41 12.13
C ASN A 89 -29.82 -14.28 11.98
N LEU A 90 -28.88 -14.08 12.89
CA LEU A 90 -27.61 -14.80 12.91
C LEU A 90 -27.57 -15.80 14.08
N PRO A 91 -26.77 -16.88 13.97
CA PRO A 91 -26.57 -17.79 15.09
C PRO A 91 -26.11 -17.06 16.35
N GLU A 92 -26.61 -17.47 17.50
CA GLU A 92 -26.18 -16.92 18.78
C GLU A 92 -24.83 -17.50 19.23
N GLY A 93 -24.14 -16.76 20.12
CA GLY A 93 -22.85 -17.16 20.69
C GLY A 93 -21.65 -16.80 19.84
N GLU A 94 -20.48 -17.32 20.24
CA GLU A 94 -19.18 -16.99 19.66
C GLU A 94 -18.70 -17.98 18.58
N GLN A 95 -19.45 -19.07 18.37
CA GLN A 95 -19.08 -20.08 17.39
C GLN A 95 -19.13 -19.51 15.97
N PRO A 96 -18.11 -19.80 15.13
CA PRO A 96 -18.14 -19.39 13.75
C PRO A 96 -19.31 -20.02 12.98
N PHE A 97 -19.87 -19.27 12.05
CA PHE A 97 -20.97 -19.70 11.17
C PHE A 97 -20.66 -19.39 9.71
N ASP A 98 -21.34 -20.08 8.80
CA ASP A 98 -21.14 -19.91 7.38
C ASP A 98 -22.17 -18.94 6.80
N VAL A 99 -21.72 -18.03 5.94
CA VAL A 99 -22.56 -17.12 5.15
C VAL A 99 -22.27 -17.35 3.67
N GLU A 100 -23.29 -17.68 2.88
CA GLU A 100 -23.18 -17.84 1.43
C GLU A 100 -24.02 -16.78 0.72
N ILE A 101 -23.39 -16.04 -0.19
CA ILE A 101 -24.04 -14.97 -0.94
C ILE A 101 -23.85 -15.22 -2.44
N PHE A 102 -24.97 -15.23 -3.16
CA PHE A 102 -25.01 -15.38 -4.61
C PHE A 102 -25.36 -14.04 -5.24
N THR A 103 -24.43 -13.50 -6.01
CA THR A 103 -24.60 -12.22 -6.72
C THR A 103 -24.32 -12.35 -8.21
N THR A 104 -24.76 -11.36 -8.96
CA THR A 104 -24.33 -11.15 -10.35
C THR A 104 -23.92 -9.70 -10.55
N CYS A 105 -22.90 -9.50 -11.38
CA CYS A 105 -22.48 -8.19 -11.88
C CYS A 105 -22.32 -8.22 -13.41
N ALA A 106 -22.20 -7.05 -14.03
CA ALA A 106 -22.08 -6.87 -15.48
C ALA A 106 -20.77 -6.16 -15.82
N PRO A 107 -19.63 -6.88 -15.91
CA PRO A 107 -18.30 -6.28 -16.09
C PRO A 107 -18.17 -5.39 -17.33
N GLU A 108 -18.83 -5.73 -18.44
CA GLU A 108 -18.79 -4.93 -19.68
C GLU A 108 -19.48 -3.55 -19.55
N LYS A 109 -20.34 -3.37 -18.55
CA LYS A 109 -21.02 -2.11 -18.24
C LYS A 109 -20.28 -1.28 -17.20
N ASN A 110 -19.24 -1.83 -16.63
CA ASN A 110 -18.46 -1.16 -15.59
C ASN A 110 -17.43 -0.21 -16.23
N THR A 111 -17.78 1.06 -16.32
CA THR A 111 -16.92 2.13 -16.84
C THR A 111 -16.11 2.84 -15.78
N ARG A 112 -16.28 2.48 -14.49
CA ARG A 112 -15.51 3.05 -13.39
C ARG A 112 -14.12 2.46 -13.25
N LEU A 113 -13.91 1.26 -13.83
CA LEU A 113 -12.68 0.47 -13.67
C LEU A 113 -12.37 0.16 -12.19
N GLU A 114 -13.41 -0.04 -11.39
CA GLU A 114 -13.37 -0.45 -9.98
C GLU A 114 -14.19 -1.72 -9.78
N GLY A 115 -13.73 -2.64 -8.91
CA GLY A 115 -14.29 -3.98 -8.82
C GLY A 115 -13.89 -4.81 -10.03
N LEU A 116 -14.79 -5.67 -10.53
CA LEU A 116 -14.57 -6.49 -11.72
C LEU A 116 -15.04 -5.72 -12.96
N TYR A 117 -14.16 -5.51 -13.93
CA TYR A 117 -14.47 -4.86 -15.19
C TYR A 117 -13.93 -5.63 -16.39
N TYR A 118 -14.41 -5.28 -17.58
CA TYR A 118 -14.04 -5.91 -18.84
C TYR A 118 -13.47 -4.89 -19.80
N SER A 119 -12.26 -5.14 -20.30
CA SER A 119 -11.55 -4.25 -21.21
C SER A 119 -10.83 -5.04 -22.28
N GLU A 120 -11.07 -4.68 -23.56
CA GLU A 120 -10.40 -5.24 -24.74
C GLU A 120 -10.30 -6.77 -24.74
N GLY A 121 -11.37 -7.45 -24.38
CA GLY A 121 -11.44 -8.90 -24.40
C GLY A 121 -10.94 -9.62 -23.15
N CYS A 122 -10.57 -8.88 -22.09
CA CYS A 122 -10.07 -9.44 -20.84
C CYS A 122 -10.86 -8.93 -19.63
N PHE A 123 -10.90 -9.72 -18.57
CA PHE A 123 -11.39 -9.32 -17.25
C PHE A 123 -10.22 -8.87 -16.40
N PHE A 124 -10.43 -7.80 -15.65
CA PHE A 124 -9.52 -7.26 -14.66
C PHE A 124 -10.28 -6.86 -13.40
N THR A 125 -9.56 -6.72 -12.29
CA THR A 125 -10.11 -6.16 -11.06
C THR A 125 -9.27 -4.99 -10.57
N GLN A 126 -9.96 -4.02 -9.92
CA GLN A 126 -9.34 -3.01 -9.06
C GLN A 126 -10.18 -2.88 -7.80
N CYS A 127 -9.63 -3.28 -6.65
CA CYS A 127 -10.37 -3.34 -5.39
C CYS A 127 -9.94 -2.27 -4.38
N GLU A 128 -8.76 -1.70 -4.47
CA GLU A 128 -8.35 -0.58 -3.61
C GLU A 128 -9.01 0.73 -4.09
N ALA A 129 -9.59 1.54 -3.18
CA ALA A 129 -9.70 1.29 -1.73
C ALA A 129 -10.97 0.48 -1.37
N GLU A 130 -12.10 0.66 -2.05
CA GLU A 130 -13.43 0.15 -1.71
C GLU A 130 -14.14 -0.48 -2.92
N GLY A 131 -13.38 -1.07 -3.84
CA GLY A 131 -13.91 -1.67 -5.08
C GLY A 131 -14.40 -3.11 -4.91
N PHE A 132 -14.00 -3.84 -3.88
CA PHE A 132 -14.42 -5.23 -3.70
C PHE A 132 -15.94 -5.37 -3.50
N ARG A 133 -16.59 -4.39 -2.87
CA ARG A 133 -18.05 -4.31 -2.72
C ARG A 133 -18.83 -4.27 -4.03
N ARG A 134 -18.14 -4.05 -5.16
CA ARG A 134 -18.72 -4.10 -6.52
C ARG A 134 -18.68 -5.51 -7.14
N ILE A 135 -18.05 -6.46 -6.45
CA ILE A 135 -17.94 -7.86 -6.88
C ILE A 135 -18.96 -8.73 -6.14
N THR A 136 -19.01 -8.56 -4.82
CA THR A 136 -19.95 -9.26 -3.92
C THR A 136 -20.11 -8.48 -2.62
N TYR A 137 -21.13 -8.81 -1.81
CA TYR A 137 -21.30 -8.21 -0.49
C TYR A 137 -20.22 -8.69 0.46
N PHE A 138 -19.57 -7.76 1.17
CA PHE A 138 -18.45 -8.05 2.06
C PHE A 138 -18.30 -7.01 3.18
N LEU A 139 -17.50 -7.30 4.23
CA LEU A 139 -16.96 -6.31 5.15
C LEU A 139 -15.78 -5.64 4.44
N ASP A 140 -16.06 -4.63 3.62
CA ASP A 140 -15.09 -3.99 2.72
C ASP A 140 -14.26 -2.92 3.46
N ARG A 141 -13.39 -3.41 4.34
CA ARG A 141 -12.50 -2.63 5.18
C ARG A 141 -11.16 -3.34 5.38
N PRO A 142 -10.04 -2.59 5.50
CA PRO A 142 -8.70 -3.19 5.47
C PRO A 142 -8.33 -4.00 6.71
N ASP A 143 -8.99 -3.84 7.85
CA ASP A 143 -8.72 -4.59 9.08
C ASP A 143 -9.46 -5.94 9.17
N VAL A 144 -10.27 -6.29 8.18
CA VAL A 144 -10.86 -7.63 8.06
C VAL A 144 -9.98 -8.48 7.14
N MET A 145 -9.12 -9.27 7.75
CA MET A 145 -8.12 -10.09 7.06
C MET A 145 -8.52 -11.56 7.07
N SER A 146 -8.61 -12.16 5.89
CA SER A 146 -9.07 -13.53 5.65
C SER A 146 -8.05 -14.34 4.84
N THR A 147 -8.11 -15.67 4.92
CA THR A 147 -7.49 -16.56 3.93
C THR A 147 -8.46 -16.74 2.75
N TRP A 148 -7.91 -16.96 1.54
CA TRP A 148 -8.71 -16.92 0.32
C TRP A 148 -8.51 -18.15 -0.54
N ARG A 149 -9.62 -18.68 -1.07
CA ARG A 149 -9.65 -19.64 -2.18
C ARG A 149 -10.52 -19.08 -3.30
N VAL A 150 -10.09 -19.25 -4.53
CA VAL A 150 -10.79 -18.70 -5.70
C VAL A 150 -10.86 -19.74 -6.80
N LEU A 151 -12.08 -20.04 -7.25
CA LEU A 151 -12.35 -20.89 -8.40
C LEU A 151 -12.86 -20.03 -9.54
N LEU A 152 -12.13 -19.96 -10.63
CA LEU A 152 -12.50 -19.26 -11.85
C LEU A 152 -12.96 -20.27 -12.90
N ARG A 153 -14.08 -20.00 -13.57
CA ARG A 153 -14.59 -20.76 -14.71
C ARG A 153 -14.91 -19.82 -15.86
N ALA A 154 -14.45 -20.16 -17.07
CA ALA A 154 -14.69 -19.32 -18.24
C ALA A 154 -14.63 -20.14 -19.53
N ASP A 155 -15.08 -19.54 -20.64
CA ASP A 155 -14.87 -20.06 -21.98
C ASP A 155 -13.37 -20.16 -22.27
N LYS A 156 -12.89 -21.38 -22.63
CA LYS A 156 -11.46 -21.66 -22.80
C LYS A 156 -10.86 -20.98 -24.02
N GLN A 157 -11.63 -20.79 -25.09
CA GLN A 157 -11.12 -20.15 -26.31
C GLN A 157 -10.98 -18.65 -26.14
N ARG A 158 -11.96 -18.01 -25.48
CA ARG A 158 -11.94 -16.56 -25.23
C ARG A 158 -11.00 -16.14 -24.11
N TYR A 159 -10.89 -16.96 -23.08
CA TYR A 159 -10.13 -16.65 -21.86
C TYR A 159 -9.19 -17.80 -21.47
N PRO A 160 -8.15 -18.12 -22.28
CA PRO A 160 -7.27 -19.25 -22.02
C PRO A 160 -6.41 -19.11 -20.75
N VAL A 161 -6.26 -17.90 -20.23
CA VAL A 161 -5.53 -17.60 -18.98
C VAL A 161 -6.53 -17.17 -17.91
N LEU A 162 -6.46 -17.82 -16.73
CA LEU A 162 -7.29 -17.53 -15.56
C LEU A 162 -6.38 -17.35 -14.34
N LEU A 163 -6.23 -16.13 -13.84
CA LEU A 163 -5.32 -15.77 -12.75
C LEU A 163 -6.08 -15.24 -11.54
N SER A 164 -5.59 -15.57 -10.34
CA SER A 164 -5.98 -14.94 -9.09
C SER A 164 -4.82 -14.93 -8.10
N ASN A 165 -5.06 -14.42 -6.89
CA ASN A 165 -4.05 -14.31 -5.84
C ASN A 165 -3.55 -15.69 -5.37
N GLY A 166 -2.30 -15.75 -4.95
CA GLY A 166 -1.71 -16.90 -4.27
C GLY A 166 -1.10 -17.94 -5.21
N ASN A 167 -1.22 -19.20 -4.84
CA ASN A 167 -0.67 -20.34 -5.58
C ASN A 167 -1.77 -21.05 -6.37
N LEU A 168 -1.44 -21.49 -7.59
CA LEU A 168 -2.34 -22.31 -8.40
C LEU A 168 -2.38 -23.73 -7.80
N LEU A 169 -3.58 -24.15 -7.38
CA LEU A 169 -3.79 -25.49 -6.83
C LEU A 169 -4.11 -26.51 -7.93
N GLU A 170 -5.04 -26.15 -8.81
CA GLU A 170 -5.55 -27.04 -9.83
C GLU A 170 -6.10 -26.25 -11.03
N GLN A 171 -6.03 -26.84 -12.21
CA GLN A 171 -6.71 -26.32 -13.41
C GLN A 171 -7.10 -27.47 -14.32
N GLY A 172 -8.12 -27.29 -15.14
CA GLY A 172 -8.59 -28.34 -16.04
C GLY A 172 -9.73 -27.92 -16.93
N ASP A 173 -10.13 -28.81 -17.80
CA ASP A 173 -11.22 -28.60 -18.75
C ASP A 173 -12.57 -29.01 -18.15
N LEU A 174 -13.64 -28.33 -18.58
CA LEU A 174 -15.02 -28.63 -18.28
C LEU A 174 -15.73 -29.18 -19.53
N PRO A 175 -16.80 -30.01 -19.38
CA PRO A 175 -17.42 -30.69 -20.51
C PRO A 175 -18.06 -29.77 -21.56
N ASP A 176 -18.37 -28.53 -21.21
CA ASP A 176 -19.11 -27.57 -22.04
C ASP A 176 -18.22 -26.58 -22.81
N GLY A 177 -16.93 -26.91 -23.01
CA GLY A 177 -15.96 -26.04 -23.70
C GLY A 177 -15.39 -24.93 -22.81
N ARG A 178 -15.82 -24.89 -21.55
CA ARG A 178 -15.19 -24.05 -20.51
C ARG A 178 -13.99 -24.75 -19.89
N HIS A 179 -13.25 -24.03 -19.10
CA HIS A 179 -12.19 -24.55 -18.25
C HIS A 179 -12.21 -23.84 -16.90
N TYR A 180 -11.38 -24.31 -15.98
CA TYR A 180 -11.28 -23.73 -14.65
C TYR A 180 -9.83 -23.63 -14.17
N ALA A 181 -9.62 -22.71 -13.22
CA ALA A 181 -8.42 -22.61 -12.42
C ALA A 181 -8.80 -22.35 -10.96
N GLN A 182 -8.20 -23.10 -10.04
CA GLN A 182 -8.40 -22.94 -8.60
C GLN A 182 -7.11 -22.41 -7.97
N TRP A 183 -7.25 -21.32 -7.23
CA TRP A 183 -6.18 -20.60 -6.57
C TRP A 183 -6.35 -20.60 -5.06
N SER A 184 -5.25 -20.53 -4.31
CA SER A 184 -5.28 -20.38 -2.85
C SER A 184 -4.20 -19.42 -2.40
N ASP A 185 -4.61 -18.41 -1.63
CA ASP A 185 -3.69 -17.55 -0.89
C ASP A 185 -3.75 -17.93 0.59
N PRO A 186 -2.69 -18.58 1.11
CA PRO A 186 -2.66 -19.06 2.49
C PRO A 186 -2.44 -17.93 3.50
N PHE A 187 -1.99 -16.76 3.04
CA PHE A 187 -1.76 -15.61 3.91
C PHE A 187 -3.03 -14.78 4.06
N ARG A 188 -3.29 -14.35 5.29
CA ARG A 188 -4.42 -13.45 5.54
C ARG A 188 -4.19 -12.12 4.84
N LYS A 189 -5.21 -11.67 4.13
CA LYS A 189 -5.24 -10.35 3.49
C LYS A 189 -6.63 -9.74 3.52
N PRO A 190 -6.74 -8.39 3.50
CA PRO A 190 -8.02 -7.71 3.31
C PRO A 190 -8.50 -7.86 1.85
N CYS A 191 -9.77 -7.56 1.65
CA CYS A 191 -10.42 -7.70 0.35
C CYS A 191 -9.91 -6.70 -0.70
N TYR A 192 -9.33 -5.57 -0.31
CA TYR A 192 -8.80 -4.61 -1.28
C TYR A 192 -7.59 -5.15 -2.08
N LEU A 193 -6.94 -6.20 -1.58
CA LEU A 193 -5.83 -6.89 -2.24
C LEU A 193 -6.27 -8.06 -3.14
N PHE A 194 -7.57 -8.31 -3.21
CA PHE A 194 -8.11 -9.32 -4.12
C PHE A 194 -7.90 -8.93 -5.57
N ALA A 195 -7.45 -9.90 -6.38
CA ALA A 195 -7.34 -9.74 -7.82
C ALA A 195 -7.79 -10.97 -8.59
N LEU A 196 -8.34 -10.72 -9.77
CA LEU A 196 -8.71 -11.67 -10.80
C LEU A 196 -8.36 -11.09 -12.16
N VAL A 197 -7.72 -11.90 -13.00
CA VAL A 197 -7.51 -11.57 -14.42
C VAL A 197 -7.87 -12.79 -15.27
N ALA A 198 -8.64 -12.57 -16.34
CA ALA A 198 -8.94 -13.63 -17.31
C ALA A 198 -8.91 -13.09 -18.72
N GLY A 199 -8.21 -13.76 -19.65
CA GLY A 199 -8.11 -13.27 -21.01
C GLY A 199 -7.15 -14.04 -21.91
N LEU A 200 -7.01 -13.54 -23.14
CA LEU A 200 -5.99 -13.99 -24.08
C LEU A 200 -4.67 -13.24 -23.79
N LEU A 201 -3.83 -13.82 -22.95
CA LEU A 201 -2.55 -13.27 -22.51
C LEU A 201 -1.40 -14.23 -22.79
N VAL A 202 -0.19 -13.67 -22.91
CA VAL A 202 1.08 -14.42 -23.01
C VAL A 202 2.01 -13.97 -21.90
N ALA A 203 2.89 -14.86 -21.42
CA ALA A 203 3.77 -14.57 -20.30
C ALA A 203 5.24 -14.66 -20.66
N ARG A 204 6.05 -13.74 -20.15
CA ARG A 204 7.47 -13.94 -19.93
C ARG A 204 7.65 -14.57 -18.56
N GLU A 205 8.36 -15.67 -18.50
CA GLU A 205 8.59 -16.45 -17.28
C GLU A 205 10.06 -16.52 -16.92
N GLN A 206 10.36 -16.50 -15.63
CA GLN A 206 11.69 -16.71 -15.09
C GLN A 206 11.62 -17.44 -13.76
N ARG A 207 12.41 -18.50 -13.59
CA ARG A 207 12.62 -19.15 -12.29
C ARG A 207 13.79 -18.49 -11.58
N ILE A 208 13.62 -18.30 -10.29
CA ILE A 208 14.67 -17.78 -9.40
C ILE A 208 14.74 -18.68 -8.17
N THR A 209 15.90 -18.66 -7.50
CA THR A 209 16.09 -19.31 -6.20
C THR A 209 16.34 -18.21 -5.16
N SER A 210 15.50 -18.15 -4.14
CA SER A 210 15.66 -17.23 -3.02
C SER A 210 16.91 -17.56 -2.19
N ARG A 211 17.35 -16.63 -1.35
CA ARG A 211 18.46 -16.89 -0.41
C ARG A 211 18.20 -18.05 0.55
N ALA A 212 16.94 -18.33 0.86
CA ALA A 212 16.52 -19.49 1.64
C ALA A 212 16.57 -20.82 0.86
N GLY A 213 16.95 -20.81 -0.41
CA GLY A 213 17.02 -22.00 -1.28
C GLY A 213 15.67 -22.43 -1.86
N LYS A 214 14.60 -21.63 -1.71
CA LYS A 214 13.28 -21.91 -2.28
C LYS A 214 13.21 -21.42 -3.73
N GLU A 215 12.68 -22.25 -4.62
CA GLU A 215 12.39 -21.86 -6.00
C GLU A 215 11.08 -21.06 -6.09
N HIS A 216 11.09 -20.03 -6.93
CA HIS A 216 9.93 -19.20 -7.24
C HIS A 216 9.80 -18.98 -8.74
N LEU A 217 8.57 -18.87 -9.23
CA LEU A 217 8.24 -18.54 -10.60
C LEU A 217 7.81 -17.08 -10.70
N LEU A 218 8.56 -16.28 -11.44
CA LEU A 218 8.21 -14.89 -11.79
C LEU A 218 7.56 -14.87 -13.17
N GLN A 219 6.45 -14.17 -13.33
CA GLN A 219 5.68 -14.12 -14.56
C GLN A 219 5.22 -12.68 -14.86
N VAL A 220 5.45 -12.24 -16.10
CA VAL A 220 4.94 -10.95 -16.60
C VAL A 220 4.01 -11.24 -17.77
N TYR A 221 2.70 -11.05 -17.54
CA TYR A 221 1.64 -11.28 -18.49
C TYR A 221 1.29 -10.01 -19.26
N VAL A 222 1.21 -10.14 -20.58
CA VAL A 222 0.88 -9.07 -21.49
C VAL A 222 -0.02 -9.60 -22.61
N ARG A 223 -0.58 -8.71 -23.42
CA ARG A 223 -1.31 -9.10 -24.63
C ARG A 223 -0.37 -9.69 -25.67
N PRO A 224 -0.87 -10.58 -26.57
CA PRO A 224 -0.10 -11.02 -27.71
C PRO A 224 0.42 -9.83 -28.52
N GLY A 225 1.73 -9.85 -28.88
CA GLY A 225 2.40 -8.75 -29.58
C GLY A 225 3.20 -7.81 -28.67
N ASP A 226 3.09 -7.92 -27.35
CA ASP A 226 3.84 -7.09 -26.39
C ASP A 226 4.94 -7.85 -25.63
N LEU A 227 5.10 -9.15 -25.88
CA LEU A 227 6.04 -9.99 -25.12
C LEU A 227 7.50 -9.53 -25.26
N ASP A 228 7.90 -9.04 -26.43
CA ASP A 228 9.25 -8.51 -26.70
C ASP A 228 9.59 -7.26 -25.86
N LYS A 229 8.58 -6.56 -25.35
CA LYS A 229 8.71 -5.32 -24.57
C LYS A 229 8.82 -5.55 -23.05
N THR A 230 8.78 -6.79 -22.57
CA THR A 230 8.70 -7.14 -21.13
C THR A 230 10.06 -7.47 -20.50
N GLY A 231 11.15 -7.42 -21.29
CA GLY A 231 12.49 -7.83 -20.83
C GLY A 231 12.97 -7.05 -19.62
N TYR A 232 12.84 -5.73 -19.66
CA TYR A 232 13.30 -4.87 -18.57
C TYR A 232 12.41 -4.97 -17.33
N ALA A 233 11.10 -5.13 -17.50
CA ALA A 233 10.19 -5.38 -16.40
C ALA A 233 10.56 -6.66 -15.61
N MET A 234 10.90 -7.74 -16.31
CA MET A 234 11.36 -8.98 -15.68
C MET A 234 12.70 -8.78 -14.95
N GLN A 235 13.65 -8.04 -15.54
CA GLN A 235 14.93 -7.72 -14.88
C GLN A 235 14.71 -6.88 -13.62
N SER A 236 13.82 -5.88 -13.68
CA SER A 236 13.47 -5.03 -12.53
C SER A 236 12.84 -5.85 -11.40
N LEU A 237 11.94 -6.78 -11.73
CA LEU A 237 11.33 -7.67 -10.75
C LEU A 237 12.38 -8.58 -10.07
N GLN A 238 13.29 -9.19 -10.84
CA GLN A 238 14.39 -9.99 -10.28
C GLN A 238 15.29 -9.17 -9.36
N ALA A 239 15.63 -7.94 -9.77
CA ALA A 239 16.43 -7.02 -8.98
C ALA A 239 15.72 -6.63 -7.67
N SER A 240 14.41 -6.38 -7.71
CA SER A 240 13.60 -6.05 -6.54
C SER A 240 13.58 -7.18 -5.52
N VAL A 241 13.37 -8.43 -5.96
CA VAL A 241 13.45 -9.62 -5.10
C VAL A 241 14.81 -9.73 -4.43
N ALA A 242 15.89 -9.66 -5.22
CA ALA A 242 17.25 -9.80 -4.74
C ALA A 242 17.65 -8.68 -3.75
N TRP A 243 17.22 -7.44 -4.02
CA TRP A 243 17.50 -6.31 -3.17
C TRP A 243 16.77 -6.40 -1.82
N ASP A 244 15.49 -6.78 -1.83
CA ASP A 244 14.69 -6.91 -0.61
C ASP A 244 15.24 -7.99 0.33
N GLU A 245 15.61 -9.13 -0.23
CA GLU A 245 16.31 -10.19 0.51
C GLU A 245 17.67 -9.73 1.05
N ALA A 246 18.41 -8.93 0.27
CA ALA A 246 19.72 -8.44 0.69
C ALA A 246 19.62 -7.36 1.76
N ARG A 247 18.74 -6.39 1.53
CA ARG A 247 18.65 -5.17 2.33
C ARG A 247 17.84 -5.37 3.62
N PHE A 248 16.74 -6.12 3.54
CA PHE A 248 15.78 -6.29 4.63
C PHE A 248 15.56 -7.75 5.07
N GLY A 249 16.15 -8.73 4.38
CA GLY A 249 15.94 -10.15 4.70
C GLY A 249 14.51 -10.63 4.40
N LEU A 250 13.76 -9.89 3.60
CA LEU A 250 12.37 -10.18 3.27
C LEU A 250 12.30 -11.00 1.98
N SER A 251 11.98 -12.28 2.11
CA SER A 251 11.86 -13.19 0.98
C SER A 251 10.45 -13.19 0.41
N LEU A 252 10.34 -13.56 -0.87
CA LEU A 252 9.05 -13.87 -1.48
C LEU A 252 8.43 -15.08 -0.76
N ASP A 253 7.19 -14.94 -0.32
CA ASP A 253 6.48 -15.91 0.51
C ASP A 253 5.63 -16.90 -0.31
N LEU A 254 5.20 -16.54 -1.54
CA LEU A 254 4.45 -17.36 -2.46
C LEU A 254 5.37 -18.14 -3.42
N GLU A 255 4.87 -19.22 -4.02
CA GLU A 255 5.60 -20.02 -5.03
C GLU A 255 5.79 -19.25 -6.34
N ARG A 256 4.96 -18.26 -6.59
CA ARG A 256 5.00 -17.42 -7.78
C ARG A 256 4.71 -15.96 -7.47
N PHE A 257 5.14 -15.10 -8.37
CA PHE A 257 4.79 -13.69 -8.38
C PHE A 257 4.43 -13.27 -9.82
N MET A 258 3.25 -12.68 -9.98
CA MET A 258 2.69 -12.35 -11.28
C MET A 258 2.49 -10.84 -11.40
N ILE A 259 2.86 -10.31 -12.56
CA ILE A 259 2.56 -8.97 -13.03
C ILE A 259 1.67 -9.12 -14.27
N VAL A 260 0.58 -8.35 -14.34
CA VAL A 260 -0.27 -8.27 -15.53
C VAL A 260 -0.37 -6.81 -15.98
N ALA A 261 -0.08 -6.54 -17.26
CA ALA A 261 -0.18 -5.20 -17.83
C ALA A 261 -1.52 -5.00 -18.56
N THR A 262 -2.16 -3.87 -18.30
CA THR A 262 -3.39 -3.42 -19.00
C THR A 262 -3.30 -1.94 -19.35
N SER A 263 -3.94 -1.54 -20.46
CA SER A 263 -4.02 -0.13 -20.90
C SER A 263 -5.12 0.65 -20.16
N ASP A 264 -6.21 -0.01 -19.80
CA ASP A 264 -7.36 0.60 -19.10
C ASP A 264 -7.22 0.34 -17.60
N PHE A 265 -6.57 1.28 -16.93
CA PHE A 265 -6.29 1.21 -15.51
C PHE A 265 -6.23 2.61 -14.89
N ASN A 266 -6.94 2.84 -13.80
CA ASN A 266 -7.04 4.14 -13.15
C ASN A 266 -5.77 4.53 -12.39
N MET A 267 -4.90 3.57 -12.06
CA MET A 267 -3.70 3.71 -11.24
C MET A 267 -2.44 3.52 -12.11
N GLY A 268 -1.26 3.82 -11.56
CA GLY A 268 0.00 3.43 -12.17
C GLY A 268 0.21 1.93 -12.09
N ALA A 269 0.04 1.38 -10.91
CA ALA A 269 0.03 -0.05 -10.62
C ALA A 269 -0.75 -0.33 -9.33
N MET A 270 -0.92 -1.61 -8.99
CA MET A 270 -1.60 -2.08 -7.77
C MET A 270 -0.94 -3.36 -7.26
N GLU A 271 -0.62 -3.37 -5.98
CA GLU A 271 0.11 -4.41 -5.27
C GLU A 271 -0.71 -5.66 -4.92
N ASN A 272 -1.81 -5.97 -5.57
CA ASN A 272 -2.63 -7.15 -5.26
C ASN A 272 -1.76 -8.37 -4.97
N LYS A 273 -1.97 -9.02 -3.82
CA LYS A 273 -1.07 -10.07 -3.30
C LYS A 273 -0.76 -11.16 -4.33
N GLY A 274 0.49 -11.23 -4.78
CA GLY A 274 0.97 -12.22 -5.74
C GLY A 274 0.49 -12.05 -7.19
N LEU A 275 -0.38 -11.09 -7.47
CA LEU A 275 -0.91 -10.78 -8.81
C LEU A 275 -1.05 -9.26 -8.96
N ASN A 276 0.08 -8.58 -9.15
CA ASN A 276 0.07 -7.15 -9.37
C ASN A 276 -0.50 -6.79 -10.74
N ILE A 277 -1.30 -5.73 -10.80
CA ILE A 277 -1.86 -5.19 -12.05
C ILE A 277 -1.25 -3.83 -12.33
N PHE A 278 -0.76 -3.62 -13.55
CA PHE A 278 0.01 -2.46 -13.95
C PHE A 278 -0.62 -1.78 -15.15
N ASN A 279 -0.57 -0.47 -15.19
CA ASN A 279 -0.67 0.25 -16.44
C ASN A 279 0.51 -0.14 -17.35
N THR A 280 0.24 -0.39 -18.64
CA THR A 280 1.26 -0.79 -19.63
C THR A 280 2.48 0.13 -19.66
N LYS A 281 2.31 1.41 -19.31
CA LYS A 281 3.38 2.41 -19.20
C LYS A 281 4.53 1.97 -18.29
N TYR A 282 4.24 1.19 -17.24
CA TYR A 282 5.22 0.76 -16.24
C TYR A 282 5.66 -0.70 -16.42
N VAL A 283 5.39 -1.29 -17.59
CA VAL A 283 5.82 -2.66 -17.94
C VAL A 283 6.49 -2.70 -19.31
N LEU A 284 5.94 -1.99 -20.31
CA LEU A 284 6.33 -2.14 -21.70
C LEU A 284 7.38 -1.10 -22.11
N ALA A 285 8.57 -1.58 -22.47
CA ALA A 285 9.63 -0.73 -23.04
C ALA A 285 10.48 -1.51 -24.03
N LYS A 286 10.94 -0.79 -25.06
CA LYS A 286 12.00 -1.25 -25.95
C LYS A 286 12.90 -0.08 -26.39
N PRO A 287 14.18 -0.34 -26.69
CA PRO A 287 15.17 0.74 -26.94
C PRO A 287 14.79 1.69 -28.07
N SER A 288 13.98 1.26 -29.03
CA SER A 288 13.59 2.10 -30.17
C SER A 288 12.52 3.14 -29.83
N THR A 289 11.82 3.02 -28.69
CA THR A 289 10.67 3.89 -28.37
C THR A 289 10.66 4.42 -26.94
N ALA A 290 11.37 3.78 -26.00
CA ALA A 290 11.40 4.17 -24.60
C ALA A 290 12.57 5.12 -24.30
N THR A 291 12.32 6.08 -23.41
CA THR A 291 13.33 6.99 -22.86
C THR A 291 13.96 6.43 -21.58
N ASP A 292 15.06 7.02 -21.11
CA ASP A 292 15.65 6.67 -19.80
C ASP A 292 14.65 6.86 -18.66
N GLY A 293 13.77 7.87 -18.77
CA GLY A 293 12.70 8.11 -17.81
C GLY A 293 11.66 6.99 -17.77
N ASP A 294 11.34 6.39 -18.92
CA ASP A 294 10.42 5.23 -18.99
C ASP A 294 11.05 4.00 -18.31
N TYR A 295 12.34 3.73 -18.56
CA TYR A 295 13.04 2.64 -17.90
C TYR A 295 13.14 2.85 -16.39
N HIS A 296 13.46 4.06 -15.94
CA HIS A 296 13.49 4.38 -14.52
C HIS A 296 12.11 4.22 -13.86
N GLY A 297 11.04 4.66 -14.55
CA GLY A 297 9.67 4.47 -14.09
C GLY A 297 9.27 3.00 -13.95
N ILE A 298 9.67 2.14 -14.90
CA ILE A 298 9.44 0.69 -14.82
C ILE A 298 10.17 0.09 -13.62
N GLU A 299 11.45 0.41 -13.42
CA GLU A 299 12.23 -0.10 -12.29
C GLU A 299 11.63 0.32 -10.96
N SER A 300 11.33 1.61 -10.79
CA SER A 300 10.80 2.18 -9.56
C SER A 300 9.43 1.61 -9.21
N VAL A 301 8.48 1.58 -10.16
CA VAL A 301 7.11 1.12 -9.88
C VAL A 301 7.05 -0.39 -9.68
N ILE A 302 7.83 -1.19 -10.42
CA ILE A 302 7.93 -2.64 -10.16
C ILE A 302 8.52 -2.91 -8.78
N GLY A 303 9.55 -2.16 -8.38
CA GLY A 303 10.09 -2.23 -7.03
C GLY A 303 9.06 -1.87 -5.97
N HIS A 304 8.33 -0.76 -6.16
CA HIS A 304 7.27 -0.30 -5.29
C HIS A 304 6.22 -1.39 -5.03
N GLU A 305 5.62 -1.95 -6.09
CA GLU A 305 4.58 -2.96 -5.98
C GLU A 305 5.10 -4.29 -5.37
N TYR A 306 6.34 -4.66 -5.70
CA TYR A 306 6.95 -5.84 -5.08
C TYR A 306 7.18 -5.64 -3.58
N PHE A 307 7.66 -4.46 -3.17
CA PHE A 307 7.95 -4.19 -1.75
C PHE A 307 6.70 -4.13 -0.89
N HIS A 308 5.57 -3.79 -1.47
CA HIS A 308 4.27 -3.91 -0.80
C HIS A 308 3.96 -5.34 -0.34
N ASN A 309 4.58 -6.38 -0.90
CA ASN A 309 4.32 -7.76 -0.48
C ASN A 309 4.43 -7.95 1.04
N TRP A 310 5.36 -7.24 1.68
CA TRP A 310 5.51 -7.19 3.14
C TRP A 310 4.91 -5.91 3.75
N THR A 311 5.21 -4.75 3.19
CA THR A 311 4.78 -3.45 3.72
C THR A 311 3.51 -2.95 3.03
N GLY A 312 2.39 -3.56 3.38
CA GLY A 312 1.05 -3.34 2.84
C GLY A 312 0.22 -4.61 2.76
N ASN A 313 0.81 -5.75 2.35
CA ASN A 313 0.08 -7.00 2.15
C ASN A 313 0.15 -7.94 3.37
N ARG A 314 1.36 -8.30 3.82
CA ARG A 314 1.55 -9.12 5.03
C ARG A 314 1.19 -8.34 6.29
N ILE A 315 1.57 -7.07 6.35
CA ILE A 315 1.15 -6.12 7.37
C ILE A 315 0.44 -4.99 6.64
N THR A 316 -0.82 -4.74 6.99
CA THR A 316 -1.66 -3.77 6.30
C THR A 316 -2.15 -2.63 7.20
N CYS A 317 -2.91 -1.71 6.64
CA CYS A 317 -3.49 -0.58 7.36
C CYS A 317 -4.72 -1.01 8.17
N ARG A 318 -4.84 -0.56 9.43
CA ARG A 318 -6.05 -0.77 10.23
C ARG A 318 -7.28 -0.10 9.62
N ASP A 319 -7.08 1.09 9.10
CA ASP A 319 -8.10 1.92 8.44
C ASP A 319 -7.42 2.80 7.38
N TRP A 320 -8.20 3.44 6.52
CA TRP A 320 -7.65 4.21 5.40
C TRP A 320 -6.94 5.50 5.81
N PHE A 321 -7.12 5.98 7.04
CA PHE A 321 -6.31 7.09 7.56
C PHE A 321 -4.85 6.71 7.74
N GLN A 322 -4.54 5.42 7.85
CA GLN A 322 -3.19 4.89 7.97
C GLN A 322 -2.49 4.69 6.62
N LEU A 323 -3.05 5.15 5.50
CA LEU A 323 -2.59 4.86 4.14
C LEU A 323 -1.07 5.08 3.97
N SER A 324 -0.50 6.13 4.55
CA SER A 324 0.94 6.42 4.49
C SER A 324 1.80 5.35 5.19
N LEU A 325 1.22 4.53 6.08
CA LEU A 325 1.92 3.39 6.68
C LEU A 325 2.42 2.41 5.62
N LYS A 326 1.62 2.16 4.58
CA LYS A 326 2.06 1.33 3.45
C LYS A 326 2.73 2.18 2.37
N GLU A 327 2.13 3.28 1.95
CA GLU A 327 2.61 4.06 0.81
C GLU A 327 3.90 4.82 1.12
N GLY A 328 3.95 5.57 2.21
CA GLY A 328 5.15 6.30 2.59
C GLY A 328 6.34 5.38 2.86
N LEU A 329 6.11 4.24 3.53
CA LEU A 329 7.16 3.25 3.77
C LEU A 329 7.63 2.60 2.46
N THR A 330 6.73 2.30 1.54
CA THR A 330 7.07 1.63 0.29
C THR A 330 7.72 2.59 -0.72
N VAL A 331 7.28 3.86 -0.80
CA VAL A 331 7.99 4.90 -1.58
C VAL A 331 9.41 5.12 -1.05
N PHE A 332 9.60 5.14 0.27
CA PHE A 332 10.95 5.19 0.84
C PHE A 332 11.80 4.00 0.37
N ARG A 333 11.24 2.80 0.35
CA ARG A 333 11.94 1.57 -0.05
C ARG A 333 12.26 1.57 -1.55
N ASP A 334 11.33 1.98 -2.42
CA ASP A 334 11.58 2.06 -3.86
C ASP A 334 12.63 3.13 -4.21
N GLN A 335 12.63 4.26 -3.52
CA GLN A 335 13.65 5.29 -3.67
C GLN A 335 15.04 4.79 -3.23
N GLU A 336 15.15 4.06 -2.12
CA GLU A 336 16.41 3.44 -1.68
C GLU A 336 16.87 2.36 -2.68
N PHE A 337 15.94 1.56 -3.20
CA PHE A 337 16.20 0.56 -4.24
C PHE A 337 16.77 1.20 -5.51
N SER A 338 16.08 2.17 -6.10
CA SER A 338 16.54 2.84 -7.31
C SER A 338 17.90 3.53 -7.12
N GLN A 339 18.15 4.10 -5.93
CA GLN A 339 19.45 4.66 -5.58
C GLN A 339 20.54 3.58 -5.49
N ASP A 340 20.25 2.41 -4.92
CA ASP A 340 21.21 1.31 -4.81
C ASP A 340 21.48 0.65 -6.18
N MET A 341 20.50 0.66 -7.10
CA MET A 341 20.67 0.17 -8.49
C MET A 341 21.44 1.12 -9.40
N ALA A 342 21.60 2.38 -9.04
CA ALA A 342 22.19 3.41 -9.88
C ALA A 342 23.69 3.22 -10.23
N GLY A 343 24.37 2.22 -9.67
CA GLY A 343 25.72 1.77 -10.07
C GLY A 343 26.89 2.71 -9.71
N SER A 344 26.65 3.97 -9.34
CA SER A 344 27.72 4.91 -8.91
C SER A 344 27.20 5.92 -7.89
N ALA A 345 28.12 6.51 -7.11
CA ALA A 345 27.79 7.54 -6.11
C ALA A 345 27.13 8.79 -6.74
N SER A 346 27.58 9.20 -7.92
CA SER A 346 27.01 10.34 -8.65
C SER A 346 25.61 10.03 -9.19
N ALA A 347 25.39 8.86 -9.78
CA ALA A 347 24.07 8.44 -10.24
C ALA A 347 23.08 8.29 -9.07
N ARG A 348 23.53 7.73 -7.96
CA ARG A 348 22.76 7.67 -6.70
C ARG A 348 22.33 9.07 -6.23
N ALA A 349 23.24 10.05 -6.27
CA ALA A 349 22.93 11.44 -5.91
C ALA A 349 21.91 12.06 -6.89
N VAL A 350 21.99 11.76 -8.19
CA VAL A 350 21.03 12.24 -9.20
C VAL A 350 19.63 11.70 -8.92
N CYS A 351 19.48 10.40 -8.60
CA CYS A 351 18.18 9.83 -8.20
C CYS A 351 17.60 10.58 -6.98
N ARG A 352 18.41 10.83 -5.96
CA ARG A 352 17.95 11.58 -4.77
C ARG A 352 17.56 13.03 -5.12
N ILE A 353 18.31 13.71 -5.97
CA ILE A 353 17.98 15.07 -6.45
C ILE A 353 16.63 15.07 -7.18
N ALA A 354 16.36 14.07 -8.01
CA ALA A 354 15.08 13.95 -8.72
C ALA A 354 13.91 13.78 -7.73
N ASN A 355 14.05 12.91 -6.71
CA ASN A 355 13.04 12.73 -5.68
C ASN A 355 12.78 14.02 -4.89
N VAL A 356 13.83 14.76 -4.50
CA VAL A 356 13.71 16.05 -3.81
C VAL A 356 13.04 17.11 -4.69
N ARG A 357 13.33 17.10 -6.00
CA ARG A 357 12.61 18.00 -6.94
C ARG A 357 11.13 17.69 -7.00
N GLY A 358 10.74 16.42 -7.11
CA GLY A 358 9.35 16.00 -7.08
C GLY A 358 8.65 16.45 -5.79
N LEU A 359 9.26 16.18 -4.63
CA LEU A 359 8.76 16.64 -3.34
C LEU A 359 8.52 18.15 -3.31
N ARG A 360 9.51 18.94 -3.71
CA ARG A 360 9.42 20.41 -3.65
C ARG A 360 8.45 21.01 -4.66
N GLN A 361 8.33 20.40 -5.85
CA GLN A 361 7.44 20.90 -6.90
C GLN A 361 5.97 20.56 -6.67
N HIS A 362 5.70 19.37 -6.13
CA HIS A 362 4.34 18.86 -5.98
C HIS A 362 3.87 18.90 -4.52
N GLN A 363 4.60 18.30 -3.60
CA GLN A 363 4.17 18.14 -2.22
C GLN A 363 4.22 19.46 -1.43
N PHE A 364 5.25 20.29 -1.60
CA PHE A 364 5.29 21.60 -0.94
C PHE A 364 4.16 22.52 -1.42
N SER A 365 3.78 22.42 -2.69
CA SER A 365 2.62 23.14 -3.24
C SER A 365 1.32 22.65 -2.63
N GLU A 366 1.18 21.34 -2.41
CA GLU A 366 0.04 20.73 -1.73
C GLU A 366 -0.05 21.18 -0.26
N ASP A 367 1.06 21.17 0.47
CA ASP A 367 1.14 21.66 1.86
C ASP A 367 0.83 23.15 2.02
N ALA A 368 1.06 23.94 0.99
CA ALA A 368 0.79 25.39 0.98
C ALA A 368 -0.59 25.74 0.42
N GLY A 369 -1.33 24.76 -0.09
CA GLY A 369 -2.61 24.94 -0.76
C GLY A 369 -3.84 24.74 0.15
N PRO A 370 -5.04 24.95 -0.41
CA PRO A 370 -6.30 24.80 0.33
C PRO A 370 -6.64 23.35 0.69
N MET A 371 -5.98 22.38 0.04
CA MET A 371 -6.15 20.94 0.29
C MET A 371 -5.07 20.38 1.22
N ALA A 372 -4.26 21.22 1.87
CA ALA A 372 -3.23 20.79 2.80
C ALA A 372 -3.82 19.91 3.91
N HIS A 373 -3.20 18.78 4.17
CA HIS A 373 -3.60 17.80 5.17
C HIS A 373 -2.38 17.12 5.80
N PRO A 374 -2.52 16.54 7.00
CA PRO A 374 -1.44 15.73 7.60
C PRO A 374 -1.09 14.50 6.76
N VAL A 375 0.10 13.93 6.98
CA VAL A 375 0.51 12.63 6.41
C VAL A 375 -0.47 11.52 6.82
N ARG A 376 -0.99 11.57 8.05
CA ARG A 376 -2.14 10.79 8.50
C ARG A 376 -3.34 11.74 8.59
N PRO A 377 -4.21 11.79 7.58
CA PRO A 377 -5.37 12.67 7.57
C PRO A 377 -6.35 12.39 8.70
N GLU A 378 -7.22 13.33 9.02
CA GLU A 378 -8.19 13.20 10.12
C GLU A 378 -9.62 12.97 9.62
N GLN A 379 -9.91 13.28 8.36
CA GLN A 379 -11.25 13.13 7.78
C GLN A 379 -11.21 13.01 6.26
N TYR A 380 -12.20 12.32 5.68
CA TYR A 380 -12.42 12.30 4.24
C TYR A 380 -13.91 12.17 3.89
N GLN A 381 -14.27 12.61 2.70
CA GLN A 381 -15.57 12.34 2.06
C GLN A 381 -15.46 11.28 0.99
N GLU A 382 -14.36 11.30 0.23
CA GLU A 382 -14.04 10.33 -0.81
C GLU A 382 -12.60 9.85 -0.56
N ILE A 383 -12.45 8.54 -0.33
CA ILE A 383 -11.16 7.95 0.06
C ILE A 383 -10.09 8.10 -1.04
N SER A 384 -10.47 8.07 -2.32
CA SER A 384 -9.54 8.24 -3.44
C SER A 384 -8.81 9.59 -3.42
N ASN A 385 -9.34 10.61 -2.72
CA ASN A 385 -8.67 11.88 -2.51
C ASN A 385 -7.44 11.82 -1.58
N PHE A 386 -7.20 10.70 -0.90
CA PHE A 386 -6.02 10.52 -0.03
C PHE A 386 -4.77 10.02 -0.74
N TYR A 387 -4.87 9.65 -2.00
CA TYR A 387 -3.72 9.24 -2.83
C TYR A 387 -2.97 10.49 -3.30
N THR A 388 -2.31 11.18 -2.36
CA THR A 388 -1.73 12.52 -2.51
C THR A 388 -0.21 12.49 -2.39
N SER A 389 0.46 13.53 -2.91
CA SER A 389 1.91 13.68 -2.69
C SER A 389 2.28 13.78 -1.20
N THR A 390 1.37 14.26 -0.35
CA THR A 390 1.60 14.28 1.10
C THR A 390 1.64 12.88 1.70
N VAL A 391 0.70 12.02 1.36
CA VAL A 391 0.67 10.63 1.86
C VAL A 391 1.86 9.81 1.34
N TYR A 392 2.23 9.95 0.06
CA TYR A 392 3.29 9.21 -0.61
C TYR A 392 4.68 9.83 -0.36
N GLU A 393 4.92 11.02 -0.88
CA GLU A 393 6.26 11.63 -0.92
C GLU A 393 6.69 12.21 0.44
N LYS A 394 5.82 12.98 1.10
CA LYS A 394 6.11 13.44 2.47
C LYS A 394 6.11 12.27 3.45
N GLY A 395 5.23 11.29 3.27
CA GLY A 395 5.25 10.03 4.01
C GLY A 395 6.61 9.33 3.91
N ALA A 396 7.17 9.21 2.70
CA ALA A 396 8.51 8.66 2.47
C ALA A 396 9.61 9.46 3.17
N GLU A 397 9.52 10.79 3.16
CA GLU A 397 10.49 11.64 3.89
C GLU A 397 10.37 11.49 5.41
N VAL A 398 9.17 11.27 5.95
CA VAL A 398 8.98 10.93 7.37
C VAL A 398 9.63 9.58 7.69
N VAL A 399 9.49 8.59 6.81
CA VAL A 399 10.19 7.30 6.97
C VAL A 399 11.72 7.49 6.87
N ARG A 400 12.19 8.35 5.97
CA ARG A 400 13.61 8.70 5.86
C ARG A 400 14.15 9.36 7.12
N LEU A 401 13.34 10.14 7.84
CA LEU A 401 13.74 10.71 9.14
C LEU A 401 14.02 9.63 10.19
N TYR A 402 13.29 8.51 10.21
CA TYR A 402 13.65 7.37 11.08
C TYR A 402 15.06 6.88 10.75
N GLN A 403 15.35 6.61 9.45
CA GLN A 403 16.68 6.16 9.06
C GLN A 403 17.77 7.21 9.35
N THR A 404 17.45 8.50 9.24
CA THR A 404 18.39 9.59 9.58
C THR A 404 18.72 9.61 11.07
N LEU A 405 17.72 9.40 11.92
CA LEU A 405 17.90 9.40 13.38
C LEU A 405 18.54 8.11 13.93
N LEU A 406 18.26 6.97 13.30
CA LEU A 406 18.65 5.65 13.77
C LEU A 406 19.88 5.06 13.06
N GLY A 407 20.25 5.64 11.92
CA GLY A 407 21.17 5.00 10.97
C GLY A 407 20.51 3.83 10.22
N ARG A 408 21.23 3.26 9.23
CA ARG A 408 20.72 2.13 8.43
C ARG A 408 20.48 0.89 9.28
N ASP A 409 21.35 0.60 10.23
CA ASP A 409 21.27 -0.60 11.08
C ASP A 409 20.15 -0.49 12.11
N GLY A 410 19.99 0.67 12.76
CA GLY A 410 18.89 0.91 13.69
C GLY A 410 17.52 0.90 13.00
N PHE A 411 17.43 1.45 11.78
CA PHE A 411 16.22 1.34 10.96
C PHE A 411 15.91 -0.12 10.60
N ARG A 412 16.93 -0.91 10.24
CA ARG A 412 16.78 -2.34 9.96
C ARG A 412 16.26 -3.11 11.18
N GLN A 413 16.81 -2.85 12.37
CA GLN A 413 16.35 -3.46 13.62
C GLN A 413 14.88 -3.09 13.92
N GLY A 414 14.50 -1.84 13.69
CA GLY A 414 13.12 -1.38 13.83
C GLY A 414 12.16 -2.08 12.87
N LEU A 415 12.56 -2.24 11.60
CA LEU A 415 11.75 -2.93 10.61
C LEU A 415 11.64 -4.44 10.91
N ASP A 416 12.72 -5.09 11.33
CA ASP A 416 12.71 -6.50 11.76
C ASP A 416 11.73 -6.71 12.92
N LEU A 417 11.73 -5.80 13.91
CA LEU A 417 10.78 -5.84 15.03
C LEU A 417 9.35 -5.60 14.55
N TYR A 418 9.12 -4.66 13.63
CA TYR A 418 7.81 -4.40 13.05
C TYR A 418 7.24 -5.64 12.33
N ILE A 419 8.05 -6.29 11.49
CA ILE A 419 7.67 -7.52 10.79
C ILE A 419 7.37 -8.64 11.78
N SER A 420 8.26 -8.89 12.74
CA SER A 420 8.07 -10.00 13.70
C SER A 420 6.88 -9.81 14.64
N ARG A 421 6.54 -8.56 14.97
CA ARG A 421 5.43 -8.21 15.88
C ARG A 421 4.08 -8.20 15.20
N HIS A 422 4.03 -7.80 13.94
CA HIS A 422 2.78 -7.44 13.27
C HIS A 422 2.47 -8.25 11.99
N ASP A 423 3.27 -9.27 11.65
CA ASP A 423 2.97 -10.13 10.51
C ASP A 423 1.54 -10.71 10.58
N GLY A 424 0.77 -10.55 9.50
CA GLY A 424 -0.62 -10.97 9.43
C GLY A 424 -1.61 -10.06 10.17
N GLN A 425 -1.23 -8.83 10.50
CA GLN A 425 -2.07 -7.85 11.21
C GLN A 425 -2.32 -6.59 10.39
N ALA A 426 -3.40 -5.89 10.76
CA ALA A 426 -3.75 -4.56 10.28
C ALA A 426 -3.46 -3.55 11.40
N VAL A 427 -2.55 -2.60 11.16
CA VAL A 427 -1.95 -1.75 12.19
C VAL A 427 -1.91 -0.27 11.81
N THR A 428 -1.36 0.57 12.67
CA THR A 428 -1.34 2.03 12.53
C THR A 428 0.07 2.57 12.30
N CYS A 429 0.17 3.83 11.87
CA CYS A 429 1.44 4.57 11.82
C CYS A 429 2.10 4.65 13.21
N ASP A 430 1.30 4.70 14.28
CA ASP A 430 1.81 4.73 15.65
C ASP A 430 2.46 3.41 16.05
N ASP A 431 1.93 2.25 15.60
CA ASP A 431 2.52 0.93 15.84
C ASP A 431 3.89 0.81 15.16
N PHE A 432 4.02 1.30 13.93
CA PHE A 432 5.30 1.36 13.23
C PHE A 432 6.30 2.26 13.97
N ALA A 433 5.89 3.48 14.36
CA ALA A 433 6.73 4.40 15.11
C ALA A 433 7.21 3.80 16.45
N GLN A 434 6.33 3.07 17.14
CA GLN A 434 6.66 2.39 18.39
C GLN A 434 7.68 1.28 18.18
N CYS A 435 7.56 0.47 17.11
CA CYS A 435 8.56 -0.56 16.78
C CYS A 435 9.95 0.03 16.52
N MET A 436 10.01 1.18 15.80
CA MET A 436 11.28 1.88 15.57
C MET A 436 11.94 2.35 16.86
N ALA A 437 11.15 2.88 17.80
CA ALA A 437 11.64 3.33 19.11
C ALA A 437 12.03 2.16 20.02
N ASP A 438 11.21 1.11 20.10
CA ASP A 438 11.44 -0.06 20.96
C ASP A 438 12.72 -0.81 20.57
N ALA A 439 13.00 -0.92 19.27
CA ALA A 439 14.22 -1.54 18.78
C ALA A 439 15.48 -0.69 19.04
N ASN A 440 15.32 0.61 19.30
CA ASN A 440 16.41 1.57 19.50
C ASN A 440 16.20 2.44 20.75
N PRO A 441 16.13 1.87 21.95
CA PRO A 441 15.66 2.57 23.15
C PRO A 441 16.57 3.71 23.61
N ALA A 442 17.86 3.70 23.24
CA ALA A 442 18.81 4.77 23.58
C ALA A 442 18.85 5.91 22.55
N SER A 443 18.06 5.82 21.47
CA SER A 443 18.06 6.79 20.37
C SER A 443 17.32 8.08 20.74
N THR A 444 17.68 9.17 20.04
CA THR A 444 16.91 10.43 20.09
C THR A 444 15.46 10.23 19.69
N LEU A 445 15.18 9.32 18.75
CA LEU A 445 13.81 8.98 18.36
C LEU A 445 13.00 8.46 19.55
N ALA A 446 13.53 7.46 20.28
CA ALA A 446 12.83 6.86 21.42
C ALA A 446 12.60 7.88 22.57
N GLN A 447 13.57 8.77 22.82
CA GLN A 447 13.45 9.81 23.83
C GLN A 447 12.41 10.89 23.49
N HIS A 448 12.11 11.10 22.19
CA HIS A 448 11.25 12.18 21.70
C HIS A 448 10.16 11.68 20.73
N LEU A 449 9.70 10.46 20.92
CA LEU A 449 8.73 9.81 20.01
C LEU A 449 7.44 10.62 19.86
N ASP A 450 6.92 11.20 20.94
CA ASP A 450 5.70 12.02 20.90
C ASP A 450 5.88 13.29 20.05
N ILE A 451 7.09 13.89 20.10
CA ILE A 451 7.40 15.05 19.24
C ILE A 451 7.56 14.59 17.79
N PHE A 452 8.19 13.43 17.55
CA PHE A 452 8.33 12.88 16.21
C PHE A 452 6.98 12.57 15.57
N LYS A 453 6.01 12.03 16.31
CA LYS A 453 4.67 11.71 15.80
C LYS A 453 3.90 12.93 15.26
N ARG A 454 4.32 14.16 15.58
CA ARG A 454 3.77 15.37 14.97
C ARG A 454 3.92 15.42 13.46
N TRP A 455 4.93 14.73 12.89
CA TRP A 455 5.07 14.57 11.45
C TRP A 455 3.89 13.85 10.79
N TYR A 456 3.20 12.99 11.54
CA TYR A 456 1.97 12.33 11.07
C TYR A 456 0.71 13.16 11.29
N SER A 457 0.66 13.99 12.33
CA SER A 457 -0.57 14.65 12.78
C SER A 457 -0.67 16.13 12.42
N GLN A 458 0.42 16.79 12.04
CA GLN A 458 0.42 18.20 11.64
C GLN A 458 0.68 18.35 10.15
N ALA A 459 -0.17 19.14 9.48
CA ALA A 459 0.00 19.55 8.09
C ALA A 459 0.99 20.70 7.94
N GLY A 460 1.40 20.99 6.73
CA GLY A 460 2.26 22.12 6.39
C GLY A 460 3.75 21.81 6.42
N THR A 461 4.53 22.62 5.72
CA THR A 461 5.98 22.51 5.63
C THR A 461 6.63 23.42 6.66
N PRO A 462 7.40 22.89 7.63
CA PRO A 462 8.11 23.72 8.59
C PRO A 462 9.20 24.54 7.92
N GLN A 463 9.41 25.75 8.44
CA GLN A 463 10.47 26.67 8.03
C GLN A 463 11.54 26.73 9.12
N LEU A 464 12.80 26.62 8.73
CA LEU A 464 13.93 26.69 9.63
C LEU A 464 14.73 27.96 9.35
N HIS A 465 14.79 28.85 10.34
CA HIS A 465 15.58 30.05 10.30
C HIS A 465 16.91 29.82 11.03
N ALA A 466 18.02 30.00 10.33
CA ALA A 466 19.35 29.82 10.87
C ALA A 466 20.11 31.16 10.93
N SER A 467 20.73 31.43 12.07
CA SER A 467 21.67 32.55 12.22
C SER A 467 22.90 32.10 12.99
N GLY A 468 24.04 32.66 12.66
CA GLY A 468 25.30 32.28 13.29
C GLY A 468 26.13 33.46 13.73
N SER A 469 26.91 33.28 14.81
CA SER A 469 27.88 34.25 15.28
C SER A 469 29.17 33.54 15.70
N TYR A 470 30.33 34.15 15.40
CA TYR A 470 31.63 33.63 15.82
C TYR A 470 32.24 34.56 16.88
N ASP A 471 32.64 33.99 17.99
CA ASP A 471 33.42 34.66 19.03
C ASP A 471 34.89 34.26 18.95
N ALA A 472 35.73 35.21 18.56
CA ALA A 472 37.14 34.97 18.40
C ALA A 472 37.89 34.80 19.72
N ALA A 473 37.39 35.37 20.82
CA ALA A 473 38.03 35.26 22.15
C ALA A 473 37.88 33.84 22.72
N THR A 474 36.71 33.23 22.55
CA THR A 474 36.43 31.85 23.00
C THR A 474 36.64 30.82 21.91
N ARG A 475 36.93 31.24 20.65
CA ARG A 475 37.04 30.40 19.46
C ARG A 475 35.80 29.50 19.28
N SER A 476 34.64 30.09 19.53
CA SER A 476 33.37 29.36 19.44
C SER A 476 32.46 29.95 18.38
N TYR A 477 31.72 29.07 17.69
CA TYR A 477 30.68 29.46 16.76
C TYR A 477 29.32 29.07 17.34
N THR A 478 28.42 30.02 17.45
CA THR A 478 27.05 29.76 17.91
C THR A 478 26.12 29.73 16.69
N LEU A 479 25.47 28.59 16.44
CA LEU A 479 24.41 28.43 15.47
C LEU A 479 23.06 28.46 16.20
N THR A 480 22.25 29.47 15.89
CA THR A 480 20.89 29.58 16.42
C THR A 480 19.90 29.11 15.36
N LEU A 481 19.07 28.14 15.70
CA LEU A 481 18.03 27.59 14.84
C LEU A 481 16.67 27.87 15.46
N ARG A 482 15.75 28.44 14.64
CA ARG A 482 14.34 28.67 15.01
C ARG A 482 13.46 28.04 13.97
N GLN A 483 12.44 27.30 14.41
CA GLN A 483 11.46 26.72 13.50
C GLN A 483 10.10 27.41 13.64
N SER A 484 9.36 27.48 12.54
CA SER A 484 7.96 27.87 12.47
C SER A 484 7.26 26.99 11.45
N CYS A 485 5.94 26.88 11.54
CA CYS A 485 5.14 26.21 10.51
C CYS A 485 3.90 27.05 10.25
N PRO A 486 3.58 27.41 8.99
CA PRO A 486 2.41 28.19 8.65
C PRO A 486 1.11 27.50 9.06
N ALA A 487 0.07 28.29 9.34
CA ALA A 487 -1.28 27.78 9.50
C ALA A 487 -1.76 27.08 8.23
N THR A 488 -2.52 26.01 8.39
CA THR A 488 -3.15 25.24 7.30
C THR A 488 -4.64 25.07 7.58
N PRO A 489 -5.47 24.69 6.60
CA PRO A 489 -6.89 24.42 6.84
C PRO A 489 -7.09 23.46 8.03
N GLY A 490 -7.94 23.86 8.98
CA GLY A 490 -8.23 23.09 10.19
C GLY A 490 -7.10 23.05 11.25
N GLN A 491 -5.93 23.65 10.99
CA GLN A 491 -4.79 23.66 11.92
C GLN A 491 -4.12 25.03 11.93
N THR A 492 -4.59 25.95 12.78
CA THR A 492 -4.05 27.32 12.93
C THR A 492 -2.77 27.35 13.74
N ASP A 493 -2.71 26.52 14.79
CA ASP A 493 -1.59 26.47 15.72
C ASP A 493 -0.75 25.21 15.48
N LYS A 494 0.56 25.38 15.40
CA LYS A 494 1.52 24.31 15.14
C LYS A 494 2.52 24.18 16.28
N ALA A 495 2.63 22.98 16.82
CA ALA A 495 3.69 22.65 17.77
C ALA A 495 5.01 22.38 17.02
N PRO A 496 6.18 22.61 17.65
CA PRO A 496 7.49 22.35 17.03
C PRO A 496 7.65 20.88 16.63
N PHE A 497 8.28 20.63 15.46
CA PHE A 497 8.64 19.30 14.98
C PHE A 497 10.01 18.86 15.53
N LEU A 498 10.26 17.57 15.56
CA LEU A 498 11.61 17.01 15.72
C LEU A 498 12.31 17.07 14.36
N ILE A 499 13.27 17.98 14.20
CA ILE A 499 13.99 18.21 12.94
C ILE A 499 15.47 17.86 13.16
N PRO A 500 16.00 16.76 12.59
CA PRO A 500 17.42 16.46 12.62
C PRO A 500 18.18 17.44 11.72
N VAL A 501 19.25 18.05 12.25
CA VAL A 501 20.10 18.98 11.50
C VAL A 501 21.53 18.44 11.45
N ARG A 502 21.99 18.10 10.24
CA ARG A 502 23.37 17.68 10.02
C ARG A 502 24.22 18.92 9.71
N MET A 503 25.31 19.09 10.47
CA MET A 503 26.22 20.22 10.31
C MET A 503 27.62 19.73 9.93
N GLY A 504 28.38 20.59 9.24
CA GLY A 504 29.79 20.39 8.94
C GLY A 504 30.56 21.70 9.11
N LEU A 505 31.81 21.61 9.57
CA LEU A 505 32.75 22.72 9.63
C LEU A 505 33.87 22.44 8.61
N LEU A 506 34.15 23.42 7.75
CA LEU A 506 35.18 23.30 6.72
C LEU A 506 36.30 24.30 6.99
N ALA A 507 37.55 23.85 6.83
CA ALA A 507 38.71 24.69 6.80
C ALA A 507 38.77 25.51 5.48
N ALA A 508 39.62 26.54 5.41
CA ALA A 508 39.78 27.39 4.23
C ALA A 508 40.17 26.61 2.96
N ASN A 509 40.80 25.45 3.10
CA ASN A 509 41.17 24.56 1.99
C ASN A 509 40.07 23.54 1.61
N GLY A 510 38.86 23.64 2.21
CA GLY A 510 37.74 22.76 1.96
C GLY A 510 37.78 21.42 2.73
N GLN A 511 38.77 21.16 3.56
CA GLN A 511 38.84 19.96 4.36
C GLN A 511 37.83 20.03 5.53
N ALA A 512 37.14 18.90 5.81
CA ALA A 512 36.26 18.79 6.97
C ALA A 512 37.06 18.87 8.28
N LEU A 513 36.59 19.69 9.19
CA LEU A 513 37.11 19.79 10.55
C LEU A 513 36.24 19.05 11.54
N PRO A 514 36.80 18.45 12.61
CA PRO A 514 36.00 17.83 13.64
C PRO A 514 35.11 18.86 14.34
N LEU A 515 33.86 18.47 14.59
CA LEU A 515 32.90 19.28 15.35
C LEU A 515 33.02 18.94 16.84
N HIS A 516 33.19 19.97 17.66
CA HIS A 516 33.16 19.87 19.12
C HIS A 516 31.96 20.68 19.63
N LEU A 517 30.86 19.99 19.95
CA LEU A 517 29.67 20.65 20.52
C LEU A 517 29.95 20.97 22.00
N LYS A 518 29.69 22.23 22.39
CA LYS A 518 29.70 22.60 23.81
C LYS A 518 28.38 22.13 24.46
N ASN A 519 28.45 21.38 25.54
CA ASN A 519 27.30 21.05 26.37
C ASN A 519 26.94 22.29 27.20
N GLY A 520 25.79 22.92 26.92
CA GLY A 520 25.28 24.04 27.69
C GLY A 520 24.28 24.82 26.81
N ASP A 521 23.05 24.95 27.25
CA ASP A 521 21.96 25.76 26.67
C ASP A 521 21.47 25.36 25.27
N VAL A 522 21.39 24.07 24.98
CA VAL A 522 20.56 23.60 23.88
C VAL A 522 19.11 23.52 24.38
N GLN A 523 18.35 24.59 24.20
CA GLN A 523 16.89 24.51 24.21
C GLN A 523 16.44 23.75 22.94
N GLY A 524 16.69 22.48 22.92
CA GLY A 524 16.46 21.56 21.81
C GLY A 524 17.35 20.33 22.00
N VAL A 525 16.91 19.20 21.47
CA VAL A 525 17.63 17.93 21.58
C VAL A 525 18.89 17.98 20.72
N ALA A 526 20.05 18.05 21.31
CA ALA A 526 21.32 17.79 20.61
C ALA A 526 21.80 16.37 20.92
N SER A 527 21.91 15.49 19.92
CA SER A 527 22.58 14.20 20.05
C SER A 527 23.98 14.28 19.45
N ASN A 528 25.00 13.88 20.23
CA ASN A 528 26.37 13.71 19.77
C ASN A 528 26.52 12.33 19.10
N ASN A 529 25.98 12.14 17.91
CA ASN A 529 26.35 10.98 17.10
C ASN A 529 27.47 11.35 16.14
N SER A 530 28.71 11.20 16.60
CA SER A 530 29.90 11.11 15.76
C SER A 530 30.00 9.69 15.20
N ALA A 531 29.23 9.39 14.14
CA ALA A 531 29.49 8.23 13.31
C ALA A 531 29.45 8.66 11.85
N GLY A 532 30.56 8.41 11.13
CA GLY A 532 30.89 8.85 9.79
C GLY A 532 30.03 8.33 8.65
#